data_8bf7faa6cb6520cd5ac030a9bf9ff251
#
_entry.id   8bf7faa6cb6520cd5ac030a9bf9ff251
#
_cell.length_a   1.000
_cell.length_b   1.000
_cell.length_c   1.000
_cell.angle_alpha   90.00
_cell.angle_beta   90.00
_cell.angle_gamma   90.00
#
_symmetry.space_group_name_H-M   'P 1'
#
loop_
_entity.id
_entity.type
_entity.pdbx_description
1 polymer ?
#
loop_
_entity_poly.entity_id
_entity_poly.type
_entity_poly.pdbx_seq_one_letter_code
_entity_poly.pdbx_strand_id
1 'polypeptide(L)'
;PAPAPPPPPGAPGAPCPGGAPRGGPPRFRFAEANTLTIGIAPNLPPLSTYATDARTVVGFDPDLAQLVADSIGRKLKIVPLSWADWPLALQSGKVDAVISNVTVTEQRKEKFDFSTYRKDQLGFYVKNGSRIAAIREPKDVAGLRVVTDSGTNQEKILLEWNRQNVARGLAPVEIQYYADAAERWVALQSGRVDTIFSVNSMLAYQASLRGDAKLIGTVSGGWPRTADIAITTRKGSGLAEPLTVAINALIANGSYRKVLGRWSLDAEAIDRSQTNPPGLPRT
;
A
#
# COMPACT_ATOMS: atom_id res chain seq x y z
N PRO A 1 -9.60 12.55 -22.66
CA PRO A 1 -8.16 12.69 -22.62
C PRO A 1 -7.69 12.38 -21.18
N ALA A 2 -6.86 11.33 -21.06
CA ALA A 2 -6.29 11.00 -19.77
C ALA A 2 -5.47 12.18 -19.25
N PRO A 3 -5.49 12.50 -17.93
CA PRO A 3 -4.63 13.53 -17.40
C PRO A 3 -3.17 13.18 -17.65
N ALA A 4 -2.38 14.18 -17.96
CA ALA A 4 -0.96 14.03 -18.20
C ALA A 4 -0.26 13.37 -16.99
N PRO A 5 0.72 12.49 -17.21
CA PRO A 5 1.51 11.93 -16.11
C PRO A 5 2.16 13.09 -15.32
N PRO A 6 2.32 12.93 -14.00
CA PRO A 6 2.98 13.94 -13.20
C PRO A 6 4.39 14.21 -13.73
N PRO A 7 4.92 15.43 -13.58
CA PRO A 7 6.25 15.77 -14.03
C PRO A 7 7.31 14.89 -13.34
N PRO A 8 8.45 14.65 -14.00
CA PRO A 8 9.54 13.88 -13.43
C PRO A 8 10.03 14.52 -12.12
N PRO A 9 10.61 13.72 -11.19
CA PRO A 9 11.08 14.22 -9.90
C PRO A 9 12.03 15.40 -10.09
N GLY A 10 11.79 16.47 -9.34
CA GLY A 10 12.66 17.65 -9.31
C GLY A 10 14.08 17.26 -8.92
N ALA A 11 15.06 18.03 -9.41
CA ALA A 11 16.48 17.83 -9.22
C ALA A 11 16.89 17.45 -7.78
N PRO A 12 17.95 16.67 -7.57
CA PRO A 12 18.38 16.16 -6.27
C PRO A 12 18.63 17.30 -5.29
N GLY A 13 17.91 17.25 -4.17
CA GLY A 13 18.19 18.12 -3.03
C GLY A 13 19.58 17.82 -2.48
N ALA A 14 20.28 18.87 -2.03
CA ALA A 14 21.63 18.79 -1.50
C ALA A 14 21.78 17.68 -0.42
N PRO A 15 22.92 16.99 -0.36
CA PRO A 15 23.15 15.93 0.61
C PRO A 15 23.11 16.49 2.04
N CYS A 16 22.38 15.81 2.93
CA CYS A 16 22.37 16.13 4.34
C CYS A 16 23.75 15.83 4.95
N PRO A 17 24.36 16.77 5.69
CA PRO A 17 25.60 16.52 6.42
C PRO A 17 25.28 15.75 7.73
N GLY A 18 25.44 14.46 7.70
CA GLY A 18 25.32 13.61 8.88
C GLY A 18 26.30 12.46 8.79
N GLY A 19 27.44 12.60 9.49
CA GLY A 19 28.50 11.60 9.52
C GLY A 19 27.97 10.25 10.01
N ALA A 20 28.26 9.20 9.27
CA ALA A 20 27.97 7.83 9.64
C ALA A 20 28.72 7.41 10.90
N PRO A 21 28.11 6.71 11.88
CA PRO A 21 28.81 6.14 13.02
C PRO A 21 29.76 5.03 12.51
N ARG A 22 31.03 5.14 12.91
CA ARG A 22 32.05 4.11 12.65
C ARG A 22 31.82 2.94 13.63
N GLY A 23 31.45 1.80 13.07
CA GLY A 23 31.22 0.57 13.86
C GLY A 23 29.91 -0.10 13.43
N GLY A 24 29.76 -0.40 12.13
CA GLY A 24 28.54 -0.97 11.60
C GLY A 24 28.51 -2.49 11.65
N PRO A 25 27.29 -3.06 11.68
CA PRO A 25 27.02 -4.49 11.54
C PRO A 25 27.61 -5.03 10.21
N PRO A 26 27.62 -6.35 10.02
CA PRO A 26 28.20 -6.96 8.83
C PRO A 26 27.69 -6.26 7.57
N ARG A 27 28.61 -5.79 6.74
CA ARG A 27 28.27 -4.99 5.54
C ARG A 27 27.37 -5.80 4.64
N PHE A 28 26.14 -5.32 4.44
CA PHE A 28 25.23 -5.91 3.48
C PHE A 28 25.88 -5.93 2.08
N ARG A 29 25.86 -7.10 1.44
CA ARG A 29 26.39 -7.25 0.08
C ARG A 29 25.27 -7.02 -0.92
N PHE A 30 25.31 -5.87 -1.59
CA PHE A 30 24.37 -5.52 -2.65
C PHE A 30 24.58 -6.40 -3.90
N ALA A 31 23.50 -6.64 -4.64
CA ALA A 31 23.52 -7.36 -5.91
C ALA A 31 24.43 -6.67 -6.93
N GLU A 32 24.43 -5.35 -6.94
CA GLU A 32 25.32 -4.52 -7.76
C GLU A 32 26.02 -3.47 -6.90
N ALA A 33 27.30 -3.20 -7.19
CA ALA A 33 28.06 -2.17 -6.47
C ALA A 33 27.38 -0.80 -6.58
N ASN A 34 27.33 -0.06 -5.45
CA ASN A 34 26.75 1.28 -5.36
C ASN A 34 25.27 1.40 -5.77
N THR A 35 24.57 0.28 -5.90
CA THR A 35 23.19 0.23 -6.39
C THR A 35 22.29 -0.47 -5.37
N LEU A 36 21.09 0.09 -5.15
CA LEU A 36 20.00 -0.60 -4.46
C LEU A 36 19.08 -1.19 -5.54
N THR A 37 19.03 -2.52 -5.61
CA THR A 37 18.22 -3.23 -6.59
C THR A 37 16.90 -3.63 -5.96
N ILE A 38 15.82 -3.07 -6.46
CA ILE A 38 14.46 -3.25 -5.92
C ILE A 38 13.61 -4.05 -6.90
N GLY A 39 13.02 -5.14 -6.41
CA GLY A 39 11.99 -5.90 -7.13
C GLY A 39 10.62 -5.27 -6.94
N ILE A 40 9.89 -5.07 -8.03
CA ILE A 40 8.53 -4.54 -8.03
C ILE A 40 7.67 -5.35 -9.00
N ALA A 41 6.44 -5.71 -8.58
CA ALA A 41 5.42 -6.30 -9.44
C ALA A 41 4.53 -5.18 -10.01
N PRO A 42 4.67 -4.77 -11.29
CA PRO A 42 4.02 -3.58 -11.83
C PRO A 42 2.61 -3.87 -12.36
N ASN A 43 1.73 -4.34 -11.49
CA ASN A 43 0.37 -4.77 -11.84
C ASN A 43 -0.73 -4.22 -10.93
N LEU A 44 -0.41 -3.24 -10.09
CA LEU A 44 -1.34 -2.71 -9.09
C LEU A 44 -1.29 -1.17 -9.04
N PRO A 45 -1.86 -0.45 -10.02
CA PRO A 45 -1.95 1.00 -9.97
C PRO A 45 -2.83 1.43 -8.77
N PRO A 46 -2.50 2.52 -8.07
CA PRO A 46 -1.41 3.48 -8.29
C PRO A 46 -0.09 3.09 -7.62
N LEU A 47 0.00 1.91 -7.01
CA LEU A 47 1.22 1.47 -6.32
C LEU A 47 2.35 1.24 -7.31
N SER A 48 2.08 0.47 -8.37
CA SER A 48 3.03 0.24 -9.44
C SER A 48 2.34 -0.21 -10.73
N THR A 49 2.77 0.35 -11.84
CA THR A 49 2.31 -0.04 -13.18
C THR A 49 3.36 0.35 -14.20
N TYR A 50 3.24 -0.14 -15.42
CA TYR A 50 4.05 0.34 -16.52
C TYR A 50 3.51 1.69 -17.04
N ALA A 51 4.43 2.60 -17.37
CA ALA A 51 4.11 3.80 -18.10
C ALA A 51 3.69 3.45 -19.55
N THR A 52 3.33 4.48 -20.33
CA THR A 52 2.89 4.32 -21.72
C THR A 52 3.93 3.69 -22.65
N ASP A 53 5.22 3.74 -22.26
CA ASP A 53 6.31 3.08 -22.99
C ASP A 53 6.38 1.55 -22.76
N ALA A 54 5.51 1.01 -21.89
CA ALA A 54 5.46 -0.38 -21.47
C ALA A 54 6.79 -0.93 -20.88
N ARG A 55 7.66 -0.06 -20.41
CA ARG A 55 8.99 -0.41 -19.85
C ARG A 55 9.26 0.24 -18.51
N THR A 56 8.95 1.54 -18.38
CA THR A 56 9.19 2.31 -17.16
C THR A 56 8.14 1.96 -16.12
N VAL A 57 8.57 1.55 -14.93
CA VAL A 57 7.68 1.31 -13.80
C VAL A 57 7.43 2.64 -13.09
N VAL A 58 6.16 3.00 -12.94
CA VAL A 58 5.71 4.24 -12.30
C VAL A 58 4.71 3.93 -11.18
N GLY A 59 4.59 4.81 -10.22
CA GLY A 59 3.67 4.69 -9.11
C GLY A 59 4.30 5.07 -7.77
N PHE A 60 3.55 4.82 -6.71
CA PHE A 60 4.01 5.07 -5.35
C PHE A 60 5.27 4.25 -5.01
N ASP A 61 5.29 2.96 -5.35
CA ASP A 61 6.38 2.06 -4.99
C ASP A 61 7.72 2.48 -5.61
N PRO A 62 7.84 2.77 -6.91
CA PRO A 62 9.09 3.28 -7.46
C PRO A 62 9.48 4.67 -6.96
N ASP A 63 8.52 5.54 -6.66
CA ASP A 63 8.80 6.85 -6.06
C ASP A 63 9.39 6.70 -4.65
N LEU A 64 8.83 5.82 -3.83
CA LEU A 64 9.38 5.49 -2.51
C LEU A 64 10.77 4.86 -2.63
N ALA A 65 10.95 3.93 -3.56
CA ALA A 65 12.23 3.26 -3.82
C ALA A 65 13.34 4.28 -4.13
N GLN A 66 13.04 5.31 -4.93
CA GLN A 66 13.99 6.37 -5.25
C GLN A 66 14.40 7.17 -4.01
N LEU A 67 13.43 7.57 -3.18
CA LEU A 67 13.73 8.29 -1.94
C LEU A 67 14.58 7.46 -0.98
N VAL A 68 14.29 6.16 -0.86
CA VAL A 68 15.05 5.25 0.00
C VAL A 68 16.47 5.05 -0.53
N ALA A 69 16.64 4.84 -1.83
CA ALA A 69 17.96 4.71 -2.46
C ALA A 69 18.81 5.97 -2.24
N ASP A 70 18.23 7.14 -2.45
CA ASP A 70 18.90 8.44 -2.22
C ASP A 70 19.30 8.59 -0.75
N SER A 71 18.43 8.21 0.18
CA SER A 71 18.70 8.29 1.63
C SER A 71 19.87 7.45 2.09
N ILE A 72 20.12 6.31 1.44
CA ILE A 72 21.26 5.44 1.76
C ILE A 72 22.47 5.66 0.82
N GLY A 73 22.42 6.69 -0.02
CA GLY A 73 23.50 7.06 -0.93
C GLY A 73 23.78 6.04 -2.03
N ARG A 74 22.72 5.41 -2.58
CA ARG A 74 22.81 4.39 -3.63
C ARG A 74 22.03 4.81 -4.88
N LYS A 75 22.46 4.34 -6.04
CA LYS A 75 21.64 4.42 -7.25
C LYS A 75 20.49 3.44 -7.16
N LEU A 76 19.35 3.77 -7.73
CA LEU A 76 18.21 2.86 -7.82
C LEU A 76 18.27 2.05 -9.11
N LYS A 77 18.02 0.74 -8.98
CA LYS A 77 17.70 -0.13 -10.10
C LYS A 77 16.41 -0.87 -9.79
N ILE A 78 15.41 -0.71 -10.63
CA ILE A 78 14.15 -1.44 -10.52
C ILE A 78 14.22 -2.67 -11.42
N VAL A 79 13.87 -3.82 -10.84
CA VAL A 79 13.71 -5.09 -11.55
C VAL A 79 12.24 -5.46 -11.51
N PRO A 80 11.52 -5.36 -12.64
CA PRO A 80 10.15 -5.85 -12.70
C PRO A 80 10.09 -7.35 -12.46
N LEU A 81 9.16 -7.78 -11.63
CA LEU A 81 8.96 -9.18 -11.25
C LEU A 81 7.48 -9.54 -11.36
N SER A 82 7.17 -10.83 -11.53
CA SER A 82 5.84 -11.31 -11.19
C SER A 82 5.69 -11.40 -9.66
N TRP A 83 4.47 -11.31 -9.17
CA TRP A 83 4.22 -11.48 -7.72
C TRP A 83 4.72 -12.83 -7.21
N ALA A 84 4.57 -13.89 -8.00
CA ALA A 84 5.00 -15.23 -7.61
C ALA A 84 6.53 -15.36 -7.45
N ASP A 85 7.31 -14.52 -8.14
CA ASP A 85 8.76 -14.65 -8.22
C ASP A 85 9.53 -13.86 -7.16
N TRP A 86 8.88 -12.93 -6.43
CA TRP A 86 9.60 -12.07 -5.49
C TRP A 86 10.32 -12.84 -4.38
N PRO A 87 9.76 -13.93 -3.80
CA PRO A 87 10.45 -14.65 -2.73
C PRO A 87 11.77 -15.26 -3.21
N LEU A 88 11.76 -15.87 -4.39
CA LEU A 88 12.96 -16.47 -4.97
C LEU A 88 13.99 -15.40 -5.38
N ALA A 89 13.55 -14.29 -5.91
CA ALA A 89 14.43 -13.19 -6.31
C ALA A 89 15.21 -12.61 -5.11
N LEU A 90 14.58 -12.53 -3.92
CA LEU A 90 15.26 -12.15 -2.68
C LEU A 90 16.22 -13.23 -2.19
N GLN A 91 15.77 -14.49 -2.15
CA GLN A 91 16.57 -15.58 -1.65
C GLN A 91 17.81 -15.85 -2.50
N SER A 92 17.70 -15.71 -3.81
CA SER A 92 18.83 -15.88 -4.75
C SER A 92 19.78 -14.66 -4.80
N GLY A 93 19.40 -13.53 -4.22
CA GLY A 93 20.18 -12.29 -4.29
C GLY A 93 20.07 -11.56 -5.63
N LYS A 94 19.09 -11.92 -6.47
CA LYS A 94 18.80 -11.20 -7.74
C LYS A 94 18.38 -9.76 -7.47
N VAL A 95 17.68 -9.52 -6.38
CA VAL A 95 17.33 -8.21 -5.86
C VAL A 95 17.74 -8.07 -4.40
N ASP A 96 17.99 -6.84 -3.96
CA ASP A 96 18.36 -6.54 -2.58
C ASP A 96 17.13 -6.45 -1.67
N ALA A 97 16.06 -5.90 -2.19
CA ALA A 97 14.80 -5.73 -1.49
C ALA A 97 13.63 -5.78 -2.47
N VAL A 98 12.42 -5.93 -1.94
CA VAL A 98 11.16 -5.89 -2.69
C VAL A 98 10.26 -4.81 -2.10
N ILE A 99 9.73 -3.95 -2.95
CA ILE A 99 8.68 -2.97 -2.62
C ILE A 99 7.50 -3.28 -3.55
N SER A 100 6.53 -4.06 -3.07
CA SER A 100 5.44 -4.55 -3.90
C SER A 100 4.22 -4.95 -3.07
N ASN A 101 3.80 -4.08 -2.19
CA ASN A 101 2.62 -4.31 -1.32
C ASN A 101 2.70 -5.60 -0.50
N VAL A 102 3.88 -5.96 -0.04
CA VAL A 102 4.07 -7.18 0.77
C VAL A 102 3.61 -6.93 2.20
N THR A 103 2.59 -7.67 2.63
CA THR A 103 2.08 -7.64 4.01
C THR A 103 3.00 -8.42 4.94
N VAL A 104 3.29 -7.85 6.11
CA VAL A 104 4.01 -8.53 7.19
C VAL A 104 3.13 -9.62 7.78
N THR A 105 3.58 -10.87 7.69
CA THR A 105 2.93 -12.03 8.31
C THR A 105 3.94 -12.85 9.10
N GLU A 106 3.50 -13.52 10.15
CA GLU A 106 4.38 -14.37 10.96
C GLU A 106 5.01 -15.49 10.11
N GLN A 107 4.27 -16.02 9.13
CA GLN A 107 4.80 -17.01 8.21
C GLN A 107 5.94 -16.46 7.33
N ARG A 108 5.78 -15.24 6.79
CA ARG A 108 6.81 -14.62 5.95
C ARG A 108 8.05 -14.25 6.76
N LYS A 109 7.90 -13.89 8.03
CA LYS A 109 9.00 -13.55 8.94
C LYS A 109 9.97 -14.71 9.20
N GLU A 110 9.61 -15.94 8.85
CA GLU A 110 10.53 -17.08 8.91
C GLU A 110 11.67 -16.96 7.90
N LYS A 111 11.42 -16.34 6.75
CA LYS A 111 12.34 -16.26 5.61
C LYS A 111 12.80 -14.87 5.24
N PHE A 112 12.10 -13.83 5.72
CA PHE A 112 12.32 -12.45 5.34
C PHE A 112 12.32 -11.54 6.55
N ASP A 113 13.00 -10.37 6.39
CA ASP A 113 12.93 -9.24 7.29
C ASP A 113 12.18 -8.10 6.63
N PHE A 114 11.59 -7.23 7.45
CA PHE A 114 10.64 -6.22 7.02
C PHE A 114 10.96 -4.85 7.58
N SER A 115 10.79 -3.81 6.77
CA SER A 115 10.81 -2.41 7.17
C SER A 115 9.49 -1.76 6.72
N THR A 116 8.63 -1.40 7.65
CA THR A 116 7.27 -0.93 7.33
C THR A 116 7.29 0.44 6.67
N TYR A 117 6.40 0.67 5.71
CA TYR A 117 6.26 1.97 5.05
C TYR A 117 4.80 2.41 4.81
N ARG A 118 3.83 1.53 4.98
CA ARG A 118 2.42 1.85 4.73
C ARG A 118 1.50 0.90 5.50
N LYS A 119 0.27 1.33 5.76
CA LYS A 119 -0.82 0.45 6.23
C LYS A 119 -1.61 -0.05 5.05
N ASP A 120 -1.98 -1.33 5.07
CA ASP A 120 -2.96 -1.85 4.12
C ASP A 120 -4.36 -1.46 4.61
N GLN A 121 -5.06 -0.65 3.82
CA GLN A 121 -6.38 -0.15 4.16
C GLN A 121 -7.40 -0.56 3.11
N LEU A 122 -8.59 -0.88 3.59
CA LEU A 122 -9.82 -0.96 2.81
C LEU A 122 -10.59 0.34 3.00
N GLY A 123 -11.25 0.82 1.97
CA GLY A 123 -11.97 2.09 2.01
C GLY A 123 -13.44 1.95 1.68
N PHE A 124 -14.27 2.76 2.37
CA PHE A 124 -15.66 3.01 2.01
C PHE A 124 -15.75 4.30 1.22
N TYR A 125 -16.21 4.22 -0.01
CA TYR A 125 -16.38 5.35 -0.92
C TYR A 125 -17.84 5.57 -1.23
N VAL A 126 -18.27 6.82 -1.17
CA VAL A 126 -19.63 7.27 -1.51
C VAL A 126 -19.57 8.33 -2.61
N LYS A 127 -20.68 8.50 -3.34
CA LYS A 127 -20.79 9.60 -4.30
C LYS A 127 -20.77 10.95 -3.60
N ASN A 128 -20.32 11.98 -4.29
CA ASN A 128 -20.48 13.34 -3.81
C ASN A 128 -21.96 13.66 -3.55
N GLY A 129 -22.24 14.37 -2.46
CA GLY A 129 -23.62 14.64 -2.04
C GLY A 129 -24.31 13.50 -1.29
N SER A 130 -23.65 12.38 -1.03
CA SER A 130 -24.19 11.33 -0.14
C SER A 130 -24.45 11.89 1.25
N ARG A 131 -25.55 11.43 1.87
CA ARG A 131 -25.91 11.77 3.26
C ARG A 131 -25.12 10.97 4.29
N ILE A 132 -24.42 9.91 3.86
CA ILE A 132 -23.61 9.10 4.75
C ILE A 132 -22.30 9.85 4.99
N ALA A 133 -22.12 10.31 6.24
CA ALA A 133 -20.98 11.15 6.59
C ALA A 133 -19.72 10.35 6.92
N ALA A 134 -19.86 9.19 7.57
CA ALA A 134 -18.76 8.35 8.00
C ALA A 134 -19.20 6.90 8.20
N ILE A 135 -18.26 5.98 7.95
CA ILE A 135 -18.38 4.55 8.30
C ILE A 135 -17.13 4.19 9.08
N ARG A 136 -17.28 3.90 10.39
CA ARG A 136 -16.17 3.64 11.32
C ARG A 136 -16.28 2.30 12.03
N GLU A 137 -17.46 1.79 12.17
CA GLU A 137 -17.77 0.59 12.95
C GLU A 137 -18.93 -0.20 12.33
N PRO A 138 -19.14 -1.46 12.72
CA PRO A 138 -20.14 -2.32 12.09
C PRO A 138 -21.55 -1.72 12.00
N LYS A 139 -22.01 -1.02 13.03
CA LYS A 139 -23.36 -0.43 13.02
C LYS A 139 -23.57 0.59 11.90
N ASP A 140 -22.50 1.23 11.42
CA ASP A 140 -22.60 2.29 10.41
C ASP A 140 -22.96 1.75 9.02
N VAL A 141 -22.81 0.44 8.78
CA VAL A 141 -23.20 -0.22 7.53
C VAL A 141 -24.57 -0.91 7.61
N ALA A 142 -25.22 -0.90 8.78
CA ALA A 142 -26.50 -1.55 8.96
C ALA A 142 -27.55 -0.99 7.99
N GLY A 143 -28.21 -1.88 7.23
CA GLY A 143 -29.24 -1.52 6.26
C GLY A 143 -28.73 -0.85 4.98
N LEU A 144 -27.41 -0.69 4.80
CA LEU A 144 -26.84 -0.13 3.59
C LEU A 144 -26.69 -1.18 2.48
N ARG A 145 -26.73 -0.71 1.24
CA ARG A 145 -26.39 -1.47 0.04
C ARG A 145 -24.92 -1.23 -0.25
N VAL A 146 -24.08 -2.26 -0.08
CA VAL A 146 -22.62 -2.19 -0.17
C VAL A 146 -22.11 -3.06 -1.31
N VAL A 147 -21.33 -2.50 -2.20
CA VAL A 147 -20.59 -3.27 -3.22
C VAL A 147 -19.25 -3.68 -2.67
N THR A 148 -18.91 -4.94 -2.83
CA THR A 148 -17.58 -5.48 -2.53
C THR A 148 -17.20 -6.58 -3.52
N ASP A 149 -15.99 -7.15 -3.36
CA ASP A 149 -15.45 -8.17 -4.25
C ASP A 149 -15.61 -9.56 -3.61
N SER A 150 -16.20 -10.49 -4.35
CA SER A 150 -16.42 -11.86 -3.87
C SER A 150 -15.11 -12.62 -3.67
N GLY A 151 -15.04 -13.44 -2.63
CA GLY A 151 -13.88 -14.27 -2.31
C GLY A 151 -12.70 -13.51 -1.69
N THR A 152 -12.91 -12.28 -1.27
CA THR A 152 -11.85 -11.39 -0.76
C THR A 152 -11.90 -11.24 0.76
N ASN A 153 -10.83 -10.65 1.30
CA ASN A 153 -10.75 -10.34 2.72
C ASN A 153 -11.77 -9.25 3.11
N GLN A 154 -12.00 -8.26 2.26
CA GLN A 154 -13.02 -7.22 2.49
C GLN A 154 -14.44 -7.82 2.58
N GLU A 155 -14.77 -8.81 1.76
CA GLU A 155 -16.03 -9.51 1.89
C GLU A 155 -16.16 -10.21 3.25
N LYS A 156 -15.12 -10.94 3.68
CA LYS A 156 -15.10 -11.61 4.98
C LYS A 156 -15.33 -10.63 6.14
N ILE A 157 -14.69 -9.47 6.09
CA ILE A 157 -14.86 -8.42 7.10
C ILE A 157 -16.31 -7.90 7.09
N LEU A 158 -16.84 -7.62 5.91
CA LEU A 158 -18.21 -7.10 5.78
C LEU A 158 -19.26 -8.13 6.25
N LEU A 159 -19.06 -9.40 5.95
CA LEU A 159 -19.91 -10.49 6.45
C LEU A 159 -19.85 -10.61 7.97
N GLU A 160 -18.68 -10.47 8.58
CA GLU A 160 -18.54 -10.49 10.04
C GLU A 160 -19.21 -9.26 10.69
N TRP A 161 -19.07 -8.09 10.10
CA TRP A 161 -19.77 -6.89 10.54
C TRP A 161 -21.29 -7.06 10.46
N ASN A 162 -21.77 -7.64 9.36
CA ASN A 162 -23.19 -7.94 9.20
C ASN A 162 -23.69 -8.94 10.26
N ARG A 163 -22.92 -9.99 10.54
CA ARG A 163 -23.25 -10.95 11.61
C ARG A 163 -23.40 -10.26 12.97
N GLN A 164 -22.48 -9.35 13.31
CA GLN A 164 -22.55 -8.57 14.54
C GLN A 164 -23.78 -7.67 14.58
N ASN A 165 -24.11 -7.01 13.47
CA ASN A 165 -25.31 -6.16 13.37
C ASN A 165 -26.60 -6.94 13.58
N VAL A 166 -26.75 -8.06 12.88
CA VAL A 166 -27.94 -8.93 13.00
C VAL A 166 -28.08 -9.46 14.43
N ALA A 167 -26.99 -9.87 15.08
CA ALA A 167 -27.00 -10.31 16.47
C ALA A 167 -27.44 -9.21 17.45
N ARG A 168 -27.30 -7.96 17.08
CA ARG A 168 -27.76 -6.78 17.86
C ARG A 168 -29.16 -6.28 17.45
N GLY A 169 -29.84 -6.99 16.55
CA GLY A 169 -31.15 -6.59 16.04
C GLY A 169 -31.12 -5.43 15.04
N LEU A 170 -29.97 -5.10 14.48
CA LEU A 170 -29.83 -4.08 13.44
C LEU A 170 -30.17 -4.68 12.06
N ALA A 171 -30.58 -3.81 11.13
CA ALA A 171 -30.87 -4.21 9.77
C ALA A 171 -29.66 -4.83 9.09
N PRO A 172 -29.83 -5.92 8.31
CA PRO A 172 -28.73 -6.55 7.59
C PRO A 172 -28.19 -5.64 6.49
N VAL A 173 -26.91 -5.81 6.17
CA VAL A 173 -26.27 -5.21 5.00
C VAL A 173 -26.74 -5.93 3.75
N GLU A 174 -27.13 -5.20 2.71
CA GLU A 174 -27.35 -5.76 1.38
C GLU A 174 -26.03 -5.72 0.59
N ILE A 175 -25.40 -6.88 0.42
CA ILE A 175 -24.12 -6.98 -0.29
C ILE A 175 -24.39 -7.24 -1.75
N GLN A 176 -23.78 -6.43 -2.62
CA GLN A 176 -23.85 -6.58 -4.07
C GLN A 176 -22.45 -6.81 -4.64
N TYR A 177 -22.39 -7.57 -5.73
CA TYR A 177 -21.17 -7.93 -6.41
C TYR A 177 -21.26 -7.52 -7.88
N TYR A 178 -20.21 -6.87 -8.37
CA TYR A 178 -20.08 -6.48 -9.78
C TYR A 178 -18.71 -6.95 -10.29
N ALA A 179 -18.69 -7.63 -11.40
CA ALA A 179 -17.45 -8.12 -12.00
C ALA A 179 -16.62 -7.00 -12.63
N ASP A 180 -17.29 -5.96 -13.12
CA ASP A 180 -16.65 -4.83 -13.81
C ASP A 180 -16.56 -3.61 -12.88
N ALA A 181 -15.37 -2.99 -12.87
CA ALA A 181 -15.14 -1.80 -12.05
C ALA A 181 -15.97 -0.59 -12.51
N ALA A 182 -16.21 -0.43 -13.81
CA ALA A 182 -17.02 0.65 -14.33
C ALA A 182 -18.50 0.50 -13.91
N GLU A 183 -19.02 -0.71 -13.91
CA GLU A 183 -20.38 -0.98 -13.43
C GLU A 183 -20.58 -0.63 -11.96
N ARG A 184 -19.57 -0.88 -11.12
CA ARG A 184 -19.59 -0.48 -9.70
C ARG A 184 -19.75 1.02 -9.53
N TRP A 185 -18.99 1.80 -10.29
CA TRP A 185 -19.07 3.26 -10.23
C TRP A 185 -20.40 3.79 -10.76
N VAL A 186 -20.94 3.20 -11.82
CA VAL A 186 -22.28 3.53 -12.33
C VAL A 186 -23.35 3.23 -11.27
N ALA A 187 -23.27 2.08 -10.61
CA ALA A 187 -24.21 1.72 -9.53
C ALA A 187 -24.13 2.71 -8.36
N LEU A 188 -22.94 3.17 -8.00
CA LEU A 188 -22.76 4.19 -6.96
C LEU A 188 -23.37 5.54 -7.36
N GLN A 189 -23.06 6.02 -8.56
CA GLN A 189 -23.53 7.33 -9.02
C GLN A 189 -25.05 7.37 -9.25
N SER A 190 -25.64 6.28 -9.72
CA SER A 190 -27.09 6.16 -9.92
C SER A 190 -27.87 6.01 -8.59
N GLY A 191 -27.21 5.77 -7.48
CA GLY A 191 -27.85 5.48 -6.20
C GLY A 191 -28.38 4.06 -6.06
N ARG A 192 -28.03 3.16 -6.97
CA ARG A 192 -28.38 1.72 -6.86
C ARG A 192 -27.69 1.08 -5.66
N VAL A 193 -26.49 1.55 -5.31
CA VAL A 193 -25.76 1.20 -4.10
C VAL A 193 -25.39 2.44 -3.31
N ASP A 194 -25.18 2.29 -2.02
CA ASP A 194 -24.88 3.39 -1.10
C ASP A 194 -23.38 3.64 -0.98
N THR A 195 -22.56 2.59 -1.02
CA THR A 195 -21.10 2.68 -0.90
C THR A 195 -20.39 1.52 -1.59
N ILE A 196 -19.16 1.79 -2.02
CA ILE A 196 -18.21 0.75 -2.49
C ILE A 196 -17.21 0.51 -1.37
N PHE A 197 -16.98 -0.77 -1.04
CA PHE A 197 -16.01 -1.20 -0.04
C PHE A 197 -14.97 -2.14 -0.68
N SER A 198 -13.77 -1.67 -0.87
CA SER A 198 -12.68 -2.43 -1.48
C SER A 198 -11.30 -1.86 -1.10
N VAL A 199 -10.24 -2.32 -1.76
CA VAL A 199 -8.87 -1.88 -1.51
C VAL A 199 -8.74 -0.36 -1.68
N ASN A 200 -8.36 0.34 -0.61
CA ASN A 200 -8.34 1.80 -0.59
C ASN A 200 -7.39 2.40 -1.63
N SER A 201 -6.21 1.85 -1.82
CA SER A 201 -5.24 2.39 -2.78
C SER A 201 -5.82 2.45 -4.20
N MET A 202 -6.54 1.42 -4.62
CA MET A 202 -7.18 1.35 -5.92
C MET A 202 -8.38 2.31 -6.02
N LEU A 203 -9.24 2.32 -5.00
CA LEU A 203 -10.43 3.19 -5.00
C LEU A 203 -10.05 4.68 -4.91
N ALA A 204 -9.04 5.02 -4.10
CA ALA A 204 -8.53 6.39 -3.99
C ALA A 204 -8.02 6.91 -5.33
N TYR A 205 -7.27 6.09 -6.05
CA TYR A 205 -6.79 6.44 -7.38
C TYR A 205 -7.94 6.66 -8.37
N GLN A 206 -8.89 5.74 -8.42
CA GLN A 206 -10.07 5.86 -9.29
C GLN A 206 -10.90 7.08 -8.92
N ALA A 207 -11.14 7.33 -7.63
CA ALA A 207 -11.87 8.49 -7.16
C ALA A 207 -11.16 9.82 -7.52
N SER A 208 -9.84 9.86 -7.43
CA SER A 208 -9.06 11.05 -7.81
C SER A 208 -9.18 11.38 -9.30
N LEU A 209 -9.26 10.38 -10.16
CA LEU A 209 -9.45 10.57 -11.59
C LEU A 209 -10.88 11.00 -11.96
N ARG A 210 -11.87 10.52 -11.21
CA ARG A 210 -13.29 10.79 -11.47
C ARG A 210 -13.76 12.12 -10.89
N GLY A 211 -13.31 12.47 -9.68
CA GLY A 211 -13.72 13.68 -8.98
C GLY A 211 -15.17 13.67 -8.46
N ASP A 212 -15.86 12.54 -8.51
CA ASP A 212 -17.29 12.40 -8.22
C ASP A 212 -17.60 11.52 -6.98
N ALA A 213 -16.56 11.09 -6.26
CA ALA A 213 -16.68 10.25 -5.08
C ALA A 213 -15.68 10.65 -4.00
N LYS A 214 -15.96 10.26 -2.76
CA LYS A 214 -15.12 10.57 -1.59
C LYS A 214 -15.03 9.40 -0.62
N LEU A 215 -13.88 9.30 0.05
CA LEU A 215 -13.64 8.38 1.14
C LEU A 215 -14.36 8.84 2.42
N ILE A 216 -15.09 7.94 3.08
CA ILE A 216 -15.80 8.23 4.34
C ILE A 216 -15.42 7.29 5.48
N GLY A 217 -14.56 6.33 5.26
CA GLY A 217 -14.07 5.45 6.30
C GLY A 217 -13.05 4.47 5.78
N THR A 218 -12.15 4.05 6.66
CA THR A 218 -11.16 3.02 6.37
C THR A 218 -11.22 1.90 7.40
N VAL A 219 -10.89 0.70 6.95
CA VAL A 219 -10.76 -0.49 7.78
C VAL A 219 -9.44 -1.15 7.43
N SER A 220 -8.68 -1.61 8.43
CA SER A 220 -7.47 -2.38 8.17
C SER A 220 -7.75 -3.59 7.30
N GLY A 221 -6.92 -3.84 6.30
CA GLY A 221 -6.99 -5.05 5.48
C GLY A 221 -6.80 -6.35 6.27
N GLY A 222 -6.26 -6.26 7.46
CA GLY A 222 -6.12 -7.37 8.43
C GLY A 222 -7.09 -7.33 9.59
N TRP A 223 -8.15 -6.53 9.51
CA TRP A 223 -9.10 -6.34 10.60
C TRP A 223 -9.50 -7.69 11.28
N PRO A 224 -9.59 -7.75 12.63
CA PRO A 224 -9.47 -6.64 13.60
C PRO A 224 -8.01 -6.20 13.92
N ARG A 225 -7.02 -6.75 13.23
CA ARG A 225 -5.60 -6.40 13.39
C ARG A 225 -5.16 -5.38 12.34
N THR A 226 -4.04 -4.72 12.60
CA THR A 226 -3.39 -3.86 11.60
C THR A 226 -2.61 -4.74 10.62
N ALA A 227 -2.74 -4.46 9.32
CA ALA A 227 -1.92 -5.05 8.28
C ALA A 227 -0.86 -4.05 7.86
N ASP A 228 0.40 -4.32 8.21
CA ASP A 228 1.52 -3.49 7.83
C ASP A 228 2.10 -3.93 6.49
N ILE A 229 2.37 -2.97 5.62
CA ILE A 229 3.05 -3.17 4.35
C ILE A 229 4.50 -2.74 4.51
N ALA A 230 5.43 -3.56 4.02
CA ALA A 230 6.84 -3.37 4.29
C ALA A 230 7.74 -3.61 3.08
N ILE A 231 8.86 -2.89 3.08
CA ILE A 231 10.02 -3.28 2.27
C ILE A 231 10.50 -4.62 2.81
N THR A 232 10.62 -5.59 1.93
CA THR A 232 10.97 -6.95 2.27
C THR A 232 12.40 -7.26 1.84
N THR A 233 13.17 -7.82 2.74
CA THR A 233 14.59 -8.19 2.52
C THR A 233 14.83 -9.64 2.91
N ARG A 234 15.94 -10.20 2.46
CA ARG A 234 16.35 -11.54 2.88
C ARG A 234 16.64 -11.54 4.38
N LYS A 235 16.12 -12.54 5.08
CA LYS A 235 16.28 -12.69 6.53
C LYS A 235 17.75 -12.72 6.94
N GLY A 236 18.08 -11.94 7.96
CA GLY A 236 19.43 -11.87 8.50
C GLY A 236 20.45 -11.19 7.60
N SER A 237 20.03 -10.56 6.52
CA SER A 237 20.93 -9.86 5.59
C SER A 237 21.53 -8.58 6.16
N GLY A 238 20.93 -8.00 7.21
CA GLY A 238 21.35 -6.75 7.82
C GLY A 238 20.86 -5.50 7.10
N LEU A 239 20.03 -5.61 6.05
CA LEU A 239 19.54 -4.47 5.28
C LEU A 239 18.27 -3.84 5.89
N ALA A 240 17.43 -4.61 6.60
CA ALA A 240 16.14 -4.12 7.09
C ALA A 240 16.28 -2.91 8.02
N GLU A 241 17.18 -2.94 8.99
CA GLU A 241 17.36 -1.83 9.95
C GLU A 241 17.81 -0.53 9.26
N PRO A 242 18.82 -0.52 8.37
CA PRO A 242 19.15 0.67 7.58
C PRO A 242 17.99 1.23 6.77
N LEU A 243 17.15 0.37 6.20
CA LEU A 243 15.96 0.82 5.45
C LEU A 243 14.90 1.42 6.38
N THR A 244 14.69 0.85 7.56
CA THR A 244 13.80 1.42 8.59
C THR A 244 14.26 2.82 9.01
N VAL A 245 15.55 3.00 9.25
CA VAL A 245 16.15 4.31 9.57
C VAL A 245 15.93 5.29 8.42
N ALA A 246 16.14 4.87 7.18
CA ALA A 246 15.92 5.70 5.99
C ALA A 246 14.46 6.15 5.88
N ILE A 247 13.51 5.24 6.04
CA ILE A 247 12.08 5.56 5.98
C ILE A 247 11.70 6.57 7.09
N ASN A 248 12.19 6.38 8.32
CA ASN A 248 11.93 7.30 9.41
C ASN A 248 12.50 8.70 9.14
N ALA A 249 13.66 8.80 8.50
CA ALA A 249 14.21 10.08 8.06
C ALA A 249 13.33 10.77 7.00
N LEU A 250 12.77 10.01 6.07
CA LEU A 250 11.84 10.51 5.05
C LEU A 250 10.50 10.95 5.65
N ILE A 251 10.03 10.26 6.70
CA ILE A 251 8.85 10.68 7.46
C ILE A 251 9.13 12.02 8.15
N ALA A 252 10.28 12.13 8.81
CA ALA A 252 10.66 13.33 9.56
C ALA A 252 10.85 14.56 8.66
N ASN A 253 11.40 14.41 7.47
CA ASN A 253 11.66 15.53 6.55
C ASN A 253 10.46 15.88 5.64
N GLY A 254 9.36 15.15 5.72
CA GLY A 254 8.15 15.39 4.94
C GLY A 254 8.13 14.77 3.53
N SER A 255 9.21 14.22 3.03
CA SER A 255 9.29 13.61 1.69
C SER A 255 8.33 12.42 1.55
N TYR A 256 8.23 11.59 2.59
CA TYR A 256 7.32 10.46 2.66
C TYR A 256 5.85 10.90 2.45
N ARG A 257 5.41 11.94 3.16
CA ARG A 257 4.04 12.47 3.04
C ARG A 257 3.76 13.05 1.65
N LYS A 258 4.73 13.70 1.04
CA LYS A 258 4.60 14.24 -0.32
C LYS A 258 4.37 13.15 -1.35
N VAL A 259 5.08 12.04 -1.24
CA VAL A 259 4.90 10.89 -2.15
C VAL A 259 3.52 10.24 -1.95
N LEU A 260 3.09 10.04 -0.70
CA LEU A 260 1.74 9.55 -0.43
C LEU A 260 0.66 10.47 -1.04
N GLY A 261 0.77 11.76 -0.82
CA GLY A 261 -0.19 12.74 -1.35
C GLY A 261 -0.25 12.77 -2.87
N ARG A 262 0.91 12.60 -3.54
CA ARG A 262 0.97 12.51 -5.02
C ARG A 262 0.07 11.40 -5.57
N TRP A 263 -0.03 10.30 -4.85
CA TRP A 263 -0.79 9.12 -5.27
C TRP A 263 -2.11 8.95 -4.53
N SER A 264 -2.56 9.98 -3.78
CA SER A 264 -3.82 9.96 -3.01
C SER A 264 -3.87 8.85 -1.94
N LEU A 265 -2.73 8.53 -1.34
CA LEU A 265 -2.56 7.45 -0.35
C LEU A 265 -2.41 7.96 1.09
N ASP A 266 -2.80 9.21 1.38
CA ASP A 266 -2.63 9.83 2.70
C ASP A 266 -3.26 8.99 3.83
N ALA A 267 -4.39 8.32 3.56
CA ALA A 267 -5.07 7.47 4.53
C ALA A 267 -4.27 6.22 4.94
N GLU A 268 -3.23 5.87 4.18
CA GLU A 268 -2.40 4.68 4.42
C GLU A 268 -1.06 5.03 5.08
N ALA A 269 -0.87 6.30 5.47
CA ALA A 269 0.34 6.78 6.11
C ALA A 269 0.59 6.11 7.46
N ILE A 270 1.88 5.86 7.75
CA ILE A 270 2.36 5.49 9.08
C ILE A 270 3.12 6.66 9.71
N ASP A 271 3.10 6.74 11.04
CA ASP A 271 3.84 7.77 11.76
C ASP A 271 5.30 7.35 12.02
N ARG A 272 5.56 6.06 12.04
CA ARG A 272 6.88 5.49 12.30
C ARG A 272 7.06 4.15 11.57
N SER A 273 8.17 4.01 10.89
CA SER A 273 8.64 2.72 10.35
C SER A 273 9.20 1.83 11.45
N GLN A 274 8.91 0.55 11.38
CA GLN A 274 9.38 -0.47 12.31
C GLN A 274 10.04 -1.62 11.56
N THR A 275 11.08 -2.19 12.16
CA THR A 275 11.71 -3.42 11.68
C THR A 275 11.01 -4.62 12.32
N ASN A 276 10.54 -5.54 11.51
CA ASN A 276 9.91 -6.79 11.94
C ASN A 276 8.82 -6.64 13.03
N PRO A 277 7.82 -5.78 12.85
CA PRO A 277 6.73 -5.69 13.81
C PRO A 277 5.95 -7.02 13.88
N PRO A 278 5.09 -7.21 14.89
CA PRO A 278 4.15 -8.32 14.89
C PRO A 278 3.37 -8.35 13.57
N GLY A 279 3.38 -9.49 12.89
CA GLY A 279 2.69 -9.68 11.62
C GLY A 279 1.28 -10.27 11.80
N LEU A 280 0.55 -10.39 10.70
CA LEU A 280 -0.69 -11.15 10.69
C LEU A 280 -0.38 -12.61 11.06
N PRO A 281 -1.24 -13.26 11.87
CA PRO A 281 -1.02 -14.63 12.31
C PRO A 281 -1.05 -15.60 11.13
N ARG A 282 -0.51 -16.77 11.34
CA ARG A 282 -0.68 -17.91 10.41
C ARG A 282 -2.18 -18.23 10.31
N THR A 283 -2.66 -18.39 9.11
CA THR A 283 -4.02 -18.90 8.82
C THR A 283 -4.02 -20.40 8.74
#